data_197d37f46858a3e77fe3f469b03ff02a
#
_entry.id   197d37f46858a3e77fe3f469b03ff02a
#
_cell.length_a   1.000
_cell.length_b   1.000
_cell.length_c   1.000
_cell.angle_alpha   90.00
_cell.angle_beta   90.00
_cell.angle_gamma   90.00
#
_symmetry.space_group_name_H-M   'P 1'
#
loop_
_entity.id
_entity.type
_entity.pdbx_description
1 polymer ?
#
loop_
_entity_poly.entity_id
_entity_poly.type
_entity_poly.pdbx_seq_one_letter_code
_entity_poly.pdbx_strand_id
1 'polypeptide(L)'
;MSRRLQERHRRLREAEIALAPLRRAGGFRVVLCYPNLYYVGMSNLGFQGVYQLFNSYPDVVCERAFLPDDVDRDDLEASGHSLVSFDTGTELRRFHAVAFSVSFEHDYLHVLEILRLAGIPLRAADRGPGDPLVILGGAAVFMNPEPLAPFADLIAVGEGEALVPRLMEALLGAPDPRGALAALGPEDGFYVPSRYQVRYHPDGTVAAYDGPGRVIRQRGWPGKMALPQTVILTPETEMSMKFLVEISRGCPCMCRFCWAGYNFLPVRGFTRQAIVDRAREVRAFTHKIGLVSTAVCDHPEIDGIVDDLTALGYEVSVASLRLDDLTPEFVLRLVDTGVQGLTLAPECGSDRMRRIINKRFTNLEILERARWIFENGIHNLKLYYMVGLPFEEHGDVEAIAALTEEIRKVMLEVGKPRGRVGRLHPSVNPFIPKPGTPFQWLPVENPKDTDRKLQYLRKAFGRMPNVDAIIKSARTGATQSVLALGDRRVADALEIAVRDRIDLKRAMKLAGLDLGFYLFRERGRDEVLPWDILDNGVSKAYFLRELDKSRTEHFSPHCPEVQGCIRCGVCLETPNPLYRLPAQWTKLGIPPRYLKSVVSSS
;
A
#
# COMPACT_ATOMS: atom_id res chain seq x y z
N MET A 1 28.85 -17.54 -0.38
CA MET A 1 27.50 -17.51 -1.03
C MET A 1 27.22 -18.86 -1.63
N SER A 2 26.04 -19.40 -1.37
CA SER A 2 25.56 -20.66 -1.97
C SER A 2 25.66 -20.61 -3.50
N ARG A 3 26.17 -21.67 -4.12
CA ARG A 3 26.29 -21.79 -5.59
C ARG A 3 24.92 -21.70 -6.26
N ARG A 4 23.89 -22.27 -5.64
CA ARG A 4 22.50 -22.26 -6.11
C ARG A 4 21.94 -20.84 -6.16
N LEU A 5 22.09 -20.07 -5.08
CA LEU A 5 21.62 -18.68 -5.02
C LEU A 5 22.34 -17.79 -6.03
N GLN A 6 23.66 -18.01 -6.23
CA GLN A 6 24.42 -17.30 -7.26
C GLN A 6 23.87 -17.55 -8.66
N GLU A 7 23.61 -18.80 -9.00
CA GLU A 7 23.11 -19.18 -10.31
C GLU A 7 21.71 -18.63 -10.57
N ARG A 8 20.85 -18.65 -9.54
CA ARG A 8 19.52 -18.03 -9.59
C ARG A 8 19.61 -16.53 -9.81
N HIS A 9 20.43 -15.82 -9.03
CA HIS A 9 20.62 -14.37 -9.19
C HIS A 9 21.16 -14.03 -10.59
N ARG A 10 22.12 -14.81 -11.10
CA ARG A 10 22.64 -14.62 -12.45
C ARG A 10 21.54 -14.75 -13.50
N ARG A 11 20.76 -15.85 -13.47
CA ARG A 11 19.65 -16.07 -14.41
C ARG A 11 18.62 -14.94 -14.40
N LEU A 12 18.23 -14.49 -13.21
CA LEU A 12 17.28 -13.40 -13.07
C LEU A 12 17.83 -12.09 -13.64
N ARG A 13 19.10 -11.75 -13.36
CA ARG A 13 19.75 -10.54 -13.92
C ARG A 13 19.90 -10.58 -15.44
N GLU A 14 20.21 -11.74 -16.00
CA GLU A 14 20.32 -11.93 -17.45
C GLU A 14 18.97 -11.70 -18.17
N ALA A 15 17.86 -11.89 -17.46
CA ALA A 15 16.50 -11.65 -17.98
C ALA A 15 16.02 -10.19 -17.79
N GLU A 16 16.75 -9.36 -17.07
CA GLU A 16 16.41 -7.96 -16.83
C GLU A 16 16.77 -7.04 -18.00
N ILE A 17 15.89 -6.07 -18.28
CA ILE A 17 16.15 -4.95 -19.20
C ILE A 17 16.08 -3.65 -18.39
N ALA A 18 17.21 -3.02 -18.16
CA ALA A 18 17.28 -1.72 -17.50
C ALA A 18 16.87 -0.61 -18.48
N LEU A 19 15.89 0.23 -18.07
CA LEU A 19 15.39 1.37 -18.86
C LEU A 19 16.23 2.64 -18.66
N ALA A 20 17.21 2.59 -17.76
CA ALA A 20 18.20 3.64 -17.53
C ALA A 20 19.54 2.98 -17.14
N PRO A 21 20.68 3.66 -17.33
CA PRO A 21 21.97 3.14 -16.91
C PRO A 21 21.99 2.84 -15.40
N LEU A 22 22.39 1.62 -15.03
CA LEU A 22 22.54 1.22 -13.64
C LEU A 22 23.96 1.58 -13.15
N ARG A 23 24.03 2.27 -12.02
CA ARG A 23 25.32 2.62 -11.41
C ARG A 23 25.92 1.39 -10.72
N ARG A 24 27.23 1.20 -10.87
CA ARG A 24 27.94 0.04 -10.32
C ARG A 24 29.14 0.39 -9.43
N ALA A 25 29.45 1.68 -9.28
CA ALA A 25 30.54 2.16 -8.43
C ALA A 25 30.17 3.48 -7.78
N GLY A 26 30.56 3.67 -6.52
CA GLY A 26 30.34 4.88 -5.72
C GLY A 26 30.95 4.71 -4.33
N GLY A 27 31.26 5.82 -3.66
CA GLY A 27 31.86 5.85 -2.32
C GLY A 27 30.88 5.42 -1.24
N PHE A 28 29.59 5.77 -1.38
CA PHE A 28 28.55 5.37 -0.44
C PHE A 28 27.71 4.21 -0.99
N ARG A 29 27.64 3.12 -0.24
CA ARG A 29 26.96 1.89 -0.67
C ARG A 29 25.71 1.65 0.16
N VAL A 30 24.55 1.57 -0.50
CA VAL A 30 23.27 1.22 0.08
C VAL A 30 22.81 -0.12 -0.50
N VAL A 31 22.25 -1.01 0.32
CA VAL A 31 21.46 -2.12 -0.20
C VAL A 31 19.99 -1.87 0.14
N LEU A 32 19.16 -1.82 -0.89
CA LEU A 32 17.71 -1.68 -0.76
C LEU A 32 17.07 -3.07 -0.77
N CYS A 33 16.53 -3.46 0.38
CA CYS A 33 15.88 -4.74 0.58
C CYS A 33 14.37 -4.62 0.35
N TYR A 34 13.81 -5.53 -0.44
CA TYR A 34 12.38 -5.78 -0.40
C TYR A 34 12.14 -7.05 0.42
N PRO A 35 11.44 -6.98 1.57
CA PRO A 35 11.32 -8.11 2.49
C PRO A 35 10.29 -9.15 2.01
N ASN A 36 10.44 -9.57 0.76
CA ASN A 36 9.69 -10.63 0.10
C ASN A 36 10.50 -11.17 -1.08
N LEU A 37 9.96 -12.14 -1.80
CA LEU A 37 10.62 -12.74 -2.97
C LEU A 37 10.90 -11.71 -4.08
N TYR A 38 11.90 -11.96 -4.91
CA TYR A 38 12.23 -11.15 -6.10
C TYR A 38 11.00 -10.85 -6.96
N TYR A 39 10.17 -11.87 -7.21
CA TYR A 39 8.95 -11.78 -7.99
C TYR A 39 8.00 -10.68 -7.47
N VAL A 40 7.82 -10.59 -6.15
CA VAL A 40 6.97 -9.59 -5.50
C VAL A 40 7.64 -8.21 -5.48
N GLY A 41 8.93 -8.17 -5.11
CA GLY A 41 9.69 -6.92 -5.01
C GLY A 41 9.80 -6.18 -6.34
N MET A 42 10.11 -6.90 -7.41
CA MET A 42 10.22 -6.29 -8.74
C MET A 42 8.87 -5.95 -9.38
N SER A 43 7.76 -6.47 -8.83
CA SER A 43 6.40 -6.02 -9.17
C SER A 43 6.00 -4.72 -8.46
N ASN A 44 6.78 -4.24 -7.49
CA ASN A 44 6.47 -3.05 -6.70
C ASN A 44 7.11 -1.79 -7.29
N LEU A 45 6.26 -0.87 -7.76
CA LEU A 45 6.70 0.38 -8.39
C LEU A 45 7.45 1.30 -7.40
N GLY A 46 7.02 1.36 -6.15
CA GLY A 46 7.68 2.16 -5.11
C GLY A 46 9.10 1.68 -4.80
N PHE A 47 9.32 0.37 -4.77
CA PHE A 47 10.65 -0.22 -4.61
C PHE A 47 11.59 0.18 -5.76
N GLN A 48 11.13 0.04 -7.00
CA GLN A 48 11.91 0.42 -8.17
C GLN A 48 12.20 1.93 -8.21
N GLY A 49 11.22 2.76 -7.81
CA GLY A 49 11.38 4.22 -7.73
C GLY A 49 12.43 4.63 -6.68
N VAL A 50 12.40 4.04 -5.49
CA VAL A 50 13.39 4.31 -4.44
C VAL A 50 14.79 3.82 -4.85
N TYR A 51 14.88 2.66 -5.51
CA TYR A 51 16.13 2.16 -6.09
C TYR A 51 16.73 3.16 -7.09
N GLN A 52 15.91 3.72 -7.98
CA GLN A 52 16.33 4.75 -8.93
C GLN A 52 16.77 6.03 -8.23
N LEU A 53 16.02 6.47 -7.22
CA LEU A 53 16.34 7.69 -6.46
C LEU A 53 17.71 7.59 -5.78
N PHE A 54 18.04 6.50 -5.10
CA PHE A 54 19.37 6.31 -4.53
C PHE A 54 20.47 6.33 -5.61
N ASN A 55 20.25 5.66 -6.73
CA ASN A 55 21.20 5.60 -7.83
C ASN A 55 21.29 6.91 -8.67
N SER A 56 20.45 7.91 -8.40
CA SER A 56 20.55 9.22 -9.05
C SER A 56 21.69 10.09 -8.50
N TYR A 57 22.20 9.78 -7.30
CA TYR A 57 23.31 10.52 -6.69
C TYR A 57 24.66 10.05 -7.24
N PRO A 58 25.57 11.00 -7.62
CA PRO A 58 26.83 10.66 -8.33
C PRO A 58 27.73 9.69 -7.59
N ASP A 59 27.83 9.78 -6.28
CA ASP A 59 28.74 8.96 -5.46
C ASP A 59 28.04 7.86 -4.66
N VAL A 60 26.82 7.51 -5.03
CA VAL A 60 26.01 6.48 -4.37
C VAL A 60 25.81 5.30 -5.28
N VAL A 61 26.00 4.10 -4.74
CA VAL A 61 25.60 2.84 -5.36
C VAL A 61 24.52 2.20 -4.49
N CYS A 62 23.36 2.00 -5.07
CA CYS A 62 22.30 1.22 -4.47
C CYS A 62 22.21 -0.14 -5.18
N GLU A 63 22.30 -1.21 -4.39
CA GLU A 63 22.09 -2.58 -4.82
C GLU A 63 20.77 -3.09 -4.23
N ARG A 64 20.21 -4.15 -4.83
CA ARG A 64 18.96 -4.75 -4.39
C ARG A 64 19.21 -6.00 -3.57
N ALA A 65 18.32 -6.30 -2.63
CA ALA A 65 18.25 -7.60 -1.98
C ALA A 65 16.80 -8.02 -1.75
N PHE A 66 16.56 -9.32 -1.70
CA PHE A 66 15.25 -9.91 -1.54
C PHE A 66 15.30 -11.04 -0.52
N LEU A 67 14.14 -11.40 0.04
CA LEU A 67 14.02 -12.60 0.84
C LEU A 67 14.25 -13.82 -0.06
N PRO A 68 15.16 -14.74 0.28
CA PRO A 68 15.30 -16.00 -0.43
C PRO A 68 14.05 -16.88 -0.24
N ASP A 69 13.75 -17.75 -1.20
CA ASP A 69 12.72 -18.77 -0.98
C ASP A 69 13.14 -19.79 0.10
N ASP A 70 12.22 -20.66 0.51
CA ASP A 70 12.45 -21.60 1.61
C ASP A 70 13.67 -22.50 1.33
N VAL A 71 13.86 -22.96 0.08
CA VAL A 71 14.96 -23.84 -0.28
C VAL A 71 16.31 -23.12 -0.26
N ASP A 72 16.34 -21.87 -0.75
CA ASP A 72 17.55 -21.05 -0.71
C ASP A 72 17.89 -20.60 0.72
N ARG A 73 16.90 -20.41 1.59
CA ARG A 73 17.10 -20.14 3.03
C ARG A 73 17.71 -21.32 3.75
N ASP A 74 17.18 -22.51 3.52
CA ASP A 74 17.69 -23.75 4.14
C ASP A 74 19.14 -24.01 3.70
N ASP A 75 19.47 -23.75 2.43
CA ASP A 75 20.83 -23.89 1.89
C ASP A 75 21.80 -22.86 2.47
N LEU A 76 21.39 -21.59 2.64
CA LEU A 76 22.19 -20.57 3.31
C LEU A 76 22.53 -20.97 4.74
N GLU A 77 21.55 -21.46 5.49
CA GLU A 77 21.73 -21.86 6.88
C GLU A 77 22.60 -23.11 7.00
N ALA A 78 22.33 -24.14 6.19
CA ALA A 78 23.12 -25.36 6.20
C ALA A 78 24.59 -25.12 5.83
N SER A 79 24.85 -24.15 4.94
CA SER A 79 26.19 -23.79 4.49
C SER A 79 26.90 -22.76 5.37
N GLY A 80 26.20 -22.12 6.32
CA GLY A 80 26.74 -21.03 7.14
C GLY A 80 27.09 -19.76 6.36
N HIS A 81 26.54 -19.59 5.16
CA HIS A 81 26.75 -18.38 4.36
C HIS A 81 25.79 -17.26 4.74
N SER A 82 26.29 -16.03 4.72
CA SER A 82 25.44 -14.83 4.89
C SER A 82 24.65 -14.50 3.63
N LEU A 83 23.51 -13.85 3.81
CA LEU A 83 22.73 -13.29 2.71
C LEU A 83 23.52 -12.18 2.01
N VAL A 84 23.41 -12.13 0.70
CA VAL A 84 24.13 -11.22 -0.18
C VAL A 84 23.19 -10.40 -1.04
N SER A 85 23.69 -9.26 -1.53
CA SER A 85 22.96 -8.42 -2.51
C SER A 85 22.70 -9.19 -3.80
N PHE A 86 21.60 -8.85 -4.45
CA PHE A 86 21.20 -9.43 -5.72
C PHE A 86 22.14 -9.04 -6.87
N ASP A 87 22.59 -7.78 -6.89
CA ASP A 87 23.30 -7.21 -8.03
C ASP A 87 24.77 -7.68 -8.13
N THR A 88 25.54 -7.62 -7.04
CA THR A 88 26.97 -7.99 -7.06
C THR A 88 27.33 -9.22 -6.23
N GLY A 89 26.42 -9.70 -5.38
CA GLY A 89 26.72 -10.79 -4.46
C GLY A 89 27.55 -10.36 -3.25
N THR A 90 27.51 -9.08 -2.89
CA THR A 90 28.17 -8.56 -1.69
C THR A 90 27.35 -8.87 -0.44
N GLU A 91 27.97 -9.30 0.65
CA GLU A 91 27.30 -9.51 1.93
C GLU A 91 26.62 -8.21 2.43
N LEU A 92 25.37 -8.30 2.88
CA LEU A 92 24.60 -7.11 3.27
C LEU A 92 25.25 -6.31 4.41
N ARG A 93 25.95 -6.99 5.32
CA ARG A 93 26.67 -6.35 6.42
C ARG A 93 27.85 -5.45 5.99
N ARG A 94 28.29 -5.53 4.74
CA ARG A 94 29.38 -4.72 4.16
C ARG A 94 28.91 -3.41 3.52
N PHE A 95 27.61 -3.14 3.54
CA PHE A 95 27.07 -1.87 3.08
C PHE A 95 27.09 -0.82 4.19
N HIS A 96 27.11 0.46 3.84
CA HIS A 96 26.99 1.54 4.80
C HIS A 96 25.57 1.62 5.38
N ALA A 97 24.57 1.32 4.56
CA ALA A 97 23.19 1.27 4.97
C ALA A 97 22.45 0.08 4.34
N VAL A 98 21.58 -0.53 5.13
CA VAL A 98 20.59 -1.53 4.70
C VAL A 98 19.22 -0.89 4.83
N ALA A 99 18.64 -0.50 3.69
CA ALA A 99 17.34 0.14 3.63
C ALA A 99 16.26 -0.87 3.23
N PHE A 100 15.09 -0.81 3.85
CA PHE A 100 13.97 -1.69 3.57
C PHE A 100 12.79 -0.92 3.01
N SER A 101 12.18 -1.43 1.94
CA SER A 101 10.90 -0.98 1.40
C SER A 101 9.79 -1.93 1.85
N VAL A 102 9.17 -1.62 3.00
CA VAL A 102 8.16 -2.47 3.64
C VAL A 102 6.77 -2.03 3.21
N SER A 103 6.15 -2.79 2.31
CA SER A 103 4.85 -2.42 1.71
C SER A 103 3.64 -3.10 2.35
N PHE A 104 3.86 -4.17 3.11
CA PHE A 104 2.81 -4.98 3.69
C PHE A 104 3.17 -5.46 5.11
N GLU A 105 2.21 -5.54 6.02
CA GLU A 105 2.48 -5.82 7.44
C GLU A 105 3.09 -7.21 7.67
N HIS A 106 2.71 -8.23 6.90
CA HIS A 106 3.30 -9.57 7.03
C HIS A 106 4.81 -9.58 6.77
N ASP A 107 5.31 -8.62 6.00
CA ASP A 107 6.73 -8.47 5.71
C ASP A 107 7.55 -8.00 6.93
N TYR A 108 6.92 -7.64 8.05
CA TYR A 108 7.63 -7.31 9.30
C TYR A 108 8.50 -8.47 9.79
N LEU A 109 7.99 -9.69 9.75
CA LEU A 109 8.77 -10.89 10.08
C LEU A 109 9.91 -11.10 9.08
N HIS A 110 9.68 -10.80 7.81
CA HIS A 110 10.69 -10.95 6.75
C HIS A 110 11.83 -9.92 6.86
N VAL A 111 11.57 -8.73 7.42
CA VAL A 111 12.64 -7.76 7.76
C VAL A 111 13.62 -8.38 8.73
N LEU A 112 13.11 -8.96 9.82
CA LEU A 112 13.94 -9.62 10.83
C LEU A 112 14.67 -10.84 10.25
N GLU A 113 13.97 -11.60 9.40
CA GLU A 113 14.58 -12.76 8.75
C GLU A 113 15.75 -12.38 7.83
N ILE A 114 15.64 -11.31 7.05
CA ILE A 114 16.74 -10.79 6.23
C ILE A 114 17.90 -10.33 7.10
N LEU A 115 17.65 -9.59 8.19
CA LEU A 115 18.70 -9.18 9.12
C LEU A 115 19.41 -10.39 9.73
N ARG A 116 18.67 -11.40 10.17
CA ARG A 116 19.19 -12.65 10.73
C ARG A 116 20.09 -13.40 9.70
N LEU A 117 19.60 -13.59 8.49
CA LEU A 117 20.33 -14.25 7.40
C LEU A 117 21.58 -13.46 6.96
N ALA A 118 21.55 -12.14 7.13
CA ALA A 118 22.68 -11.27 6.84
C ALA A 118 23.72 -11.22 7.97
N GLY A 119 23.44 -11.84 9.13
CA GLY A 119 24.29 -11.76 10.33
C GLY A 119 24.37 -10.35 10.93
N ILE A 120 23.33 -9.54 10.76
CA ILE A 120 23.19 -8.20 11.32
C ILE A 120 22.38 -8.31 12.62
N PRO A 121 22.84 -7.73 13.75
CA PRO A 121 22.08 -7.76 14.99
C PRO A 121 20.66 -7.22 14.79
N LEU A 122 19.65 -7.95 15.27
CA LEU A 122 18.25 -7.59 15.03
C LEU A 122 17.92 -6.23 15.66
N ARG A 123 18.19 -6.07 16.96
CA ARG A 123 17.88 -4.82 17.66
C ARG A 123 18.90 -3.73 17.35
N ALA A 124 18.40 -2.52 17.13
CA ALA A 124 19.24 -1.35 16.90
C ALA A 124 20.22 -1.08 18.05
N ALA A 125 19.79 -1.38 19.30
CA ALA A 125 20.63 -1.20 20.50
C ALA A 125 21.85 -2.13 20.55
N ASP A 126 21.83 -3.25 19.84
CA ASP A 126 22.92 -4.24 19.82
C ASP A 126 23.92 -4.00 18.69
N ARG A 127 23.67 -2.99 17.82
CA ARG A 127 24.54 -2.66 16.68
C ARG A 127 25.66 -1.71 17.10
N GLY A 128 26.87 -2.06 16.71
CA GLY A 128 28.08 -1.24 16.88
C GLY A 128 28.46 -0.42 15.65
N PRO A 129 29.58 0.31 15.71
CA PRO A 129 30.07 1.15 14.60
C PRO A 129 30.41 0.36 13.32
N GLY A 130 30.68 -0.94 13.44
CA GLY A 130 31.00 -1.82 12.30
C GLY A 130 29.76 -2.41 11.60
N ASP A 131 28.56 -2.21 12.14
CA ASP A 131 27.32 -2.70 11.55
C ASP A 131 26.68 -1.62 10.66
N PRO A 132 26.01 -2.01 9.58
CA PRO A 132 25.32 -1.05 8.72
C PRO A 132 24.18 -0.33 9.44
N LEU A 133 23.87 0.89 8.98
CA LEU A 133 22.67 1.60 9.40
C LEU A 133 21.42 0.92 8.84
N VAL A 134 20.48 0.52 9.69
CA VAL A 134 19.21 -0.09 9.25
C VAL A 134 18.13 0.98 9.15
N ILE A 135 17.64 1.19 7.92
CA ILE A 135 16.64 2.19 7.57
C ILE A 135 15.37 1.49 7.11
N LEU A 136 14.24 1.82 7.71
CA LEU A 136 12.94 1.31 7.27
C LEU A 136 12.12 2.41 6.59
N GLY A 137 11.46 2.07 5.50
CA GLY A 137 10.51 2.93 4.81
C GLY A 137 9.42 2.10 4.14
N GLY A 138 8.47 2.75 3.48
CA GLY A 138 7.37 2.11 2.76
C GLY A 138 6.03 2.16 3.50
N ALA A 139 4.97 1.81 2.79
CA ALA A 139 3.59 2.04 3.20
C ALA A 139 3.21 1.44 4.55
N ALA A 140 3.71 0.26 4.87
CA ALA A 140 3.37 -0.42 6.12
C ALA A 140 3.98 0.27 7.35
N VAL A 141 5.24 0.73 7.27
CA VAL A 141 5.90 1.39 8.41
C VAL A 141 5.41 2.81 8.64
N PHE A 142 5.00 3.55 7.62
CA PHE A 142 4.37 4.85 7.89
C PHE A 142 2.85 4.77 8.15
N MET A 143 2.32 3.55 8.23
CA MET A 143 1.01 3.29 8.82
C MET A 143 1.12 3.08 10.35
N ASN A 144 2.02 2.21 10.77
CA ASN A 144 2.37 1.98 12.16
C ASN A 144 3.83 1.49 12.28
N PRO A 145 4.78 2.33 12.71
CA PRO A 145 6.20 1.95 12.83
C PRO A 145 6.51 1.15 14.08
N GLU A 146 5.66 1.20 15.11
CA GLU A 146 6.02 0.78 16.47
C GLU A 146 6.42 -0.70 16.61
N PRO A 147 5.78 -1.67 15.94
CA PRO A 147 6.23 -3.06 16.03
C PRO A 147 7.65 -3.29 15.50
N LEU A 148 8.13 -2.43 14.58
CA LEU A 148 9.48 -2.51 14.00
C LEU A 148 10.47 -1.51 14.59
N ALA A 149 10.00 -0.54 15.39
CA ALA A 149 10.84 0.53 15.92
C ALA A 149 12.11 0.05 16.65
N PRO A 150 12.10 -1.02 17.49
CA PRO A 150 13.32 -1.51 18.15
C PRO A 150 14.37 -2.10 17.20
N PHE A 151 13.99 -2.43 15.96
CA PHE A 151 14.87 -3.03 14.96
C PHE A 151 15.44 -2.02 13.96
N ALA A 152 14.99 -0.76 13.99
CA ALA A 152 15.41 0.30 13.08
C ALA A 152 16.33 1.32 13.77
N ASP A 153 17.40 1.71 13.11
CA ASP A 153 18.16 2.90 13.48
C ASP A 153 17.42 4.17 13.04
N LEU A 154 16.72 4.10 11.90
CA LEU A 154 15.95 5.18 11.31
C LEU A 154 14.70 4.65 10.60
N ILE A 155 13.57 5.34 10.75
CA ILE A 155 12.34 5.09 9.98
C ILE A 155 11.99 6.34 9.18
N ALA A 156 11.84 6.18 7.87
CA ALA A 156 11.47 7.22 6.92
C ALA A 156 9.95 7.23 6.72
N VAL A 157 9.29 8.30 7.14
CA VAL A 157 7.83 8.43 7.21
C VAL A 157 7.31 9.29 6.06
N GLY A 158 6.82 8.64 5.02
CA GLY A 158 6.27 9.32 3.86
C GLY A 158 6.74 8.75 2.51
N GLU A 159 6.81 9.62 1.53
CA GLU A 159 7.10 9.27 0.14
C GLU A 159 8.59 9.43 -0.16
N GLY A 160 9.17 8.41 -0.82
CA GLY A 160 10.61 8.34 -1.09
C GLY A 160 11.16 9.55 -1.83
N GLU A 161 10.36 10.11 -2.74
CA GLU A 161 10.72 11.28 -3.54
C GLU A 161 10.98 12.54 -2.69
N ALA A 162 10.32 12.65 -1.55
CA ALA A 162 10.55 13.74 -0.60
C ALA A 162 11.63 13.42 0.44
N LEU A 163 11.75 12.14 0.83
CA LEU A 163 12.61 11.70 1.93
C LEU A 163 14.04 11.40 1.49
N VAL A 164 14.23 10.73 0.33
CA VAL A 164 15.56 10.31 -0.12
C VAL A 164 16.52 11.50 -0.32
N PRO A 165 16.12 12.63 -0.91
CA PRO A 165 17.01 13.79 -1.05
C PRO A 165 17.57 14.26 0.30
N ARG A 166 16.71 14.44 1.30
CA ARG A 166 17.11 14.90 2.64
C ARG A 166 17.95 13.85 3.38
N LEU A 167 17.60 12.56 3.22
CA LEU A 167 18.37 11.45 3.77
C LEU A 167 19.79 11.42 3.18
N MET A 168 19.92 11.54 1.88
CA MET A 168 21.23 11.50 1.21
C MET A 168 22.09 12.71 1.53
N GLU A 169 21.51 13.90 1.66
CA GLU A 169 22.21 15.09 2.16
C GLU A 169 22.83 14.82 3.53
N ALA A 170 22.08 14.24 4.47
CA ALA A 170 22.57 13.92 5.80
C ALA A 170 23.65 12.82 5.78
N LEU A 171 23.42 11.74 5.02
CA LEU A 171 24.34 10.60 4.97
C LEU A 171 25.68 10.94 4.30
N LEU A 172 25.67 11.75 3.24
CA LEU A 172 26.89 12.16 2.53
C LEU A 172 27.62 13.30 3.24
N GLY A 173 26.90 14.11 4.03
CA GLY A 173 27.48 15.21 4.80
C GLY A 173 28.07 14.82 6.15
N ALA A 174 27.83 13.59 6.62
CA ALA A 174 28.31 13.11 7.91
C ALA A 174 29.63 12.31 7.78
N PRO A 175 30.48 12.28 8.81
CA PRO A 175 31.70 11.48 8.81
C PRO A 175 31.47 9.97 8.80
N ASP A 176 30.32 9.54 9.29
CA ASP A 176 29.86 8.14 9.28
C ASP A 176 28.32 8.08 9.22
N PRO A 177 27.74 6.95 8.80
CA PRO A 177 26.28 6.82 8.62
C PRO A 177 25.47 7.06 9.91
N ARG A 178 26.00 6.72 11.10
CA ARG A 178 25.31 6.92 12.38
C ARG A 178 25.32 8.38 12.80
N GLY A 179 26.40 9.10 12.52
CA GLY A 179 26.51 10.55 12.74
C GLY A 179 25.45 11.34 11.98
N ALA A 180 25.04 10.86 10.80
CA ALA A 180 23.97 11.47 10.00
C ALA A 180 22.64 11.57 10.74
N LEU A 181 22.35 10.64 11.68
CA LEU A 181 21.10 10.65 12.44
C LEU A 181 20.91 11.96 13.22
N ALA A 182 22.00 12.63 13.62
CA ALA A 182 21.93 13.90 14.36
C ALA A 182 21.23 15.01 13.55
N ALA A 183 21.36 14.99 12.23
CA ALA A 183 20.80 15.98 11.32
C ALA A 183 19.36 15.67 10.86
N LEU A 184 18.80 14.51 11.24
CA LEU A 184 17.48 14.05 10.82
C LEU A 184 16.49 14.14 11.98
N GLY A 185 15.32 14.71 11.72
CA GLY A 185 14.30 14.95 12.73
C GLY A 185 12.89 14.65 12.30
N PRO A 186 11.93 14.71 13.24
CA PRO A 186 10.54 14.41 13.00
C PRO A 186 9.88 15.38 12.01
N GLU A 187 10.33 16.63 11.94
CA GLU A 187 9.81 17.64 11.01
C GLU A 187 10.17 17.29 9.56
N ASP A 188 11.32 16.66 9.34
CA ASP A 188 11.77 16.18 8.04
C ASP A 188 11.20 14.80 7.66
N GLY A 189 10.34 14.22 8.51
CA GLY A 189 9.75 12.89 8.28
C GLY A 189 10.61 11.73 8.77
N PHE A 190 11.57 11.97 9.64
CA PHE A 190 12.46 10.93 10.13
C PHE A 190 12.22 10.61 11.60
N TYR A 191 11.84 9.36 11.83
CA TYR A 191 11.69 8.80 13.16
C TYR A 191 12.96 8.03 13.53
N VAL A 192 13.69 8.53 14.53
CA VAL A 192 14.84 7.85 15.14
C VAL A 192 14.34 7.22 16.45
N PRO A 193 14.02 5.92 16.48
CA PRO A 193 13.30 5.31 17.61
C PRO A 193 14.03 5.40 18.95
N SER A 194 15.37 5.42 18.93
CA SER A 194 16.22 5.56 20.13
C SER A 194 16.06 6.90 20.86
N ARG A 195 15.47 7.92 20.22
CA ARG A 195 15.20 9.23 20.81
C ARG A 195 13.84 9.32 21.50
N TYR A 196 13.06 8.23 21.50
CA TYR A 196 11.72 8.22 22.05
C TYR A 196 11.57 7.14 23.12
N GLN A 197 11.12 7.56 24.30
CA GLN A 197 10.69 6.67 25.35
C GLN A 197 9.17 6.55 25.33
N VAL A 198 8.67 5.31 25.20
CA VAL A 198 7.22 5.05 25.27
C VAL A 198 6.86 4.75 26.71
N ARG A 199 5.90 5.50 27.25
CA ARG A 199 5.32 5.23 28.56
C ARG A 199 3.96 4.57 28.41
N TYR A 200 3.64 3.66 29.31
CA TYR A 200 2.37 2.93 29.33
C TYR A 200 1.62 3.17 30.62
N HIS A 201 0.30 3.17 30.54
CA HIS A 201 -0.59 3.12 31.69
C HIS A 201 -0.59 1.71 32.31
N PRO A 202 -1.06 1.56 33.58
CA PRO A 202 -1.16 0.23 34.22
C PRO A 202 -2.05 -0.76 33.47
N ASP A 203 -3.01 -0.29 32.67
CA ASP A 203 -3.87 -1.11 31.83
C ASP A 203 -3.20 -1.55 30.49
N GLY A 204 -1.97 -1.11 30.25
CA GLY A 204 -1.19 -1.42 29.08
C GLY A 204 -1.42 -0.48 27.88
N THR A 205 -2.31 0.50 27.97
CA THR A 205 -2.44 1.52 26.91
C THR A 205 -1.26 2.47 26.89
N VAL A 206 -0.97 3.07 25.72
CA VAL A 206 0.11 4.05 25.61
C VAL A 206 -0.28 5.32 26.36
N ALA A 207 0.58 5.77 27.28
CA ALA A 207 0.39 7.02 28.01
C ALA A 207 1.01 8.20 27.26
N ALA A 208 2.23 8.05 26.76
CA ALA A 208 2.92 9.10 26.02
C ALA A 208 4.11 8.57 25.22
N TYR A 209 4.54 9.39 24.27
CA TYR A 209 5.82 9.31 23.58
C TYR A 209 6.68 10.49 24.04
N ASP A 210 7.65 10.25 24.93
CA ASP A 210 8.59 11.27 25.36
C ASP A 210 9.74 11.33 24.35
N GLY A 211 9.87 12.44 23.63
CA GLY A 211 10.85 12.60 22.55
C GLY A 211 10.72 13.94 21.80
N PRO A 212 11.39 14.08 20.65
CA PRO A 212 11.46 15.35 19.92
C PRO A 212 10.12 15.85 19.35
N GLY A 213 9.08 15.03 19.32
CA GLY A 213 7.77 15.40 18.80
C GLY A 213 7.18 14.36 17.83
N ARG A 214 6.01 14.65 17.26
CA ARG A 214 5.37 13.79 16.28
C ARG A 214 6.10 13.88 14.94
N VAL A 215 6.22 12.74 14.26
CA VAL A 215 6.90 12.65 12.97
C VAL A 215 5.96 13.07 11.86
N ILE A 216 6.30 14.15 11.16
CA ILE A 216 5.49 14.72 10.09
C ILE A 216 5.70 13.93 8.80
N ARG A 217 4.65 13.31 8.30
CA ARG A 217 4.70 12.57 7.06
C ARG A 217 5.04 13.46 5.86
N GLN A 218 6.10 13.12 5.15
CA GLN A 218 6.54 13.84 3.95
C GLN A 218 5.81 13.37 2.68
N ARG A 219 5.60 14.30 1.73
CA ARG A 219 4.87 14.07 0.47
C ARG A 219 5.67 14.58 -0.73
N GLY A 220 5.73 13.76 -1.77
CA GLY A 220 6.23 14.17 -3.08
C GLY A 220 5.18 14.99 -3.86
N TRP A 221 5.64 15.89 -4.70
CA TRP A 221 4.76 16.77 -5.50
C TRP A 221 5.09 16.65 -6.99
N PRO A 222 4.08 16.42 -7.87
CA PRO A 222 4.25 16.52 -9.30
C PRO A 222 4.88 17.87 -9.69
N GLY A 223 5.82 17.85 -10.63
CA GLY A 223 6.62 19.03 -11.00
C GLY A 223 7.88 19.26 -10.14
N LYS A 224 7.97 18.62 -8.96
CA LYS A 224 9.18 18.60 -8.11
C LYS A 224 9.82 17.20 -8.02
N MET A 225 9.16 16.19 -8.55
CA MET A 225 9.62 14.81 -8.55
C MET A 225 9.52 14.22 -9.95
N ALA A 226 10.36 13.24 -10.24
CA ALA A 226 10.26 12.45 -11.47
C ALA A 226 8.97 11.62 -11.46
N LEU A 227 8.46 11.29 -12.65
CA LEU A 227 7.32 10.39 -12.84
C LEU A 227 7.68 8.99 -12.30
N PRO A 228 6.96 8.46 -11.29
CA PRO A 228 7.22 7.12 -10.78
C PRO A 228 6.87 6.06 -11.84
N GLN A 229 7.84 5.18 -12.11
CA GLN A 229 7.74 4.26 -13.23
C GLN A 229 8.62 3.03 -13.03
N THR A 230 8.37 1.98 -13.81
CA THR A 230 9.28 0.85 -13.93
C THR A 230 10.66 1.32 -14.41
N VAL A 231 11.70 0.89 -13.71
CA VAL A 231 13.11 1.18 -14.02
C VAL A 231 13.79 -0.02 -14.67
N ILE A 232 13.35 -1.21 -14.28
CA ILE A 232 13.87 -2.50 -14.78
C ILE A 232 12.67 -3.34 -15.18
N LEU A 233 12.61 -3.70 -16.46
CA LEU A 233 11.67 -4.70 -16.98
C LEU A 233 12.21 -6.10 -16.74
N THR A 234 11.38 -7.02 -16.32
CA THR A 234 11.73 -8.43 -16.15
C THR A 234 10.51 -9.32 -16.39
N PRO A 235 10.69 -10.51 -17.01
CA PRO A 235 9.61 -11.48 -17.16
C PRO A 235 9.20 -12.12 -15.82
N GLU A 236 10.08 -12.10 -14.83
CA GLU A 236 9.93 -12.76 -13.53
C GLU A 236 9.20 -11.84 -12.51
N THR A 237 8.07 -11.27 -12.93
CA THR A 237 7.16 -10.46 -12.09
C THR A 237 5.72 -10.83 -12.37
N GLU A 238 4.80 -10.46 -11.47
CA GLU A 238 3.36 -10.63 -11.67
C GLU A 238 2.89 -9.95 -12.98
N MET A 239 3.52 -8.85 -13.33
CA MET A 239 3.14 -8.04 -14.51
C MET A 239 3.89 -8.43 -15.79
N SER A 240 4.89 -9.29 -15.74
CA SER A 240 5.71 -9.80 -16.85
C SER A 240 5.99 -8.79 -17.97
N MET A 241 7.18 -8.20 -17.99
CA MET A 241 7.63 -7.24 -19.02
C MET A 241 6.70 -6.01 -19.22
N LYS A 242 5.85 -5.70 -18.26
CA LYS A 242 4.94 -4.56 -18.34
C LYS A 242 5.60 -3.30 -17.79
N PHE A 243 5.57 -2.22 -18.56
CA PHE A 243 5.97 -0.91 -18.10
C PHE A 243 4.85 -0.31 -17.22
N LEU A 244 5.11 -0.19 -15.94
CA LEU A 244 4.19 0.46 -14.99
C LEU A 244 4.53 1.94 -14.88
N VAL A 245 3.50 2.79 -14.87
CA VAL A 245 3.63 4.23 -14.68
C VAL A 245 2.54 4.72 -13.73
N GLU A 246 2.92 5.48 -12.70
CA GLU A 246 1.96 6.08 -11.77
C GLU A 246 1.37 7.35 -12.41
N ILE A 247 0.07 7.36 -12.66
CA ILE A 247 -0.61 8.51 -13.27
C ILE A 247 -1.17 9.48 -12.24
N SER A 248 -1.55 8.97 -11.06
CA SER A 248 -2.01 9.78 -9.92
C SER A 248 -1.84 9.04 -8.60
N ARG A 249 -1.72 9.80 -7.53
CA ARG A 249 -1.56 9.33 -6.15
C ARG A 249 -2.62 9.94 -5.25
N GLY A 250 -3.26 9.10 -4.40
CA GLY A 250 -4.38 9.47 -3.57
C GLY A 250 -5.72 9.09 -4.19
N CYS A 251 -6.79 9.21 -3.38
CA CYS A 251 -8.15 8.87 -3.80
C CYS A 251 -9.14 9.83 -3.12
N PRO A 252 -10.08 10.44 -3.87
CA PRO A 252 -11.03 11.40 -3.32
C PRO A 252 -12.21 10.76 -2.59
N CYS A 253 -12.42 9.45 -2.67
CA CYS A 253 -13.65 8.78 -2.22
C CYS A 253 -13.88 8.82 -0.71
N MET A 254 -12.83 8.94 0.11
CA MET A 254 -12.94 9.01 1.57
C MET A 254 -13.67 7.80 2.19
N CYS A 255 -13.48 6.58 1.62
CA CYS A 255 -14.01 5.34 2.21
C CYS A 255 -13.44 5.15 3.62
N ARG A 256 -14.31 4.91 4.63
CA ARG A 256 -13.93 4.94 6.06
C ARG A 256 -12.97 3.85 6.51
N PHE A 257 -12.82 2.80 5.74
CA PHE A 257 -11.89 1.70 5.98
C PHE A 257 -10.55 1.86 5.25
N CYS A 258 -10.48 2.72 4.22
CA CYS A 258 -9.39 2.72 3.26
C CYS A 258 -8.21 3.57 3.73
N TRP A 259 -7.11 2.91 4.07
CA TRP A 259 -5.89 3.57 4.47
C TRP A 259 -5.34 4.54 3.39
N ALA A 260 -5.32 4.09 2.13
CA ALA A 260 -4.80 4.89 1.01
C ALA A 260 -5.62 6.18 0.78
N GLY A 261 -6.95 6.12 1.00
CA GLY A 261 -7.84 7.26 0.84
C GLY A 261 -7.58 8.42 1.80
N TYR A 262 -6.90 8.18 2.92
CA TYR A 262 -6.52 9.23 3.89
C TYR A 262 -5.02 9.52 3.86
N ASN A 263 -4.23 8.49 3.69
CA ASN A 263 -2.78 8.61 3.84
C ASN A 263 -2.07 9.09 2.56
N PHE A 264 -2.69 9.01 1.40
CA PHE A 264 -2.15 9.59 0.16
C PHE A 264 -2.81 10.92 -0.25
N LEU A 265 -3.57 11.55 0.66
CA LEU A 265 -4.08 12.90 0.44
C LEU A 265 -2.94 13.95 0.50
N PRO A 266 -3.09 15.06 -0.22
CA PRO A 266 -4.13 15.34 -1.21
C PRO A 266 -3.98 14.50 -2.47
N VAL A 267 -5.03 14.38 -3.27
CA VAL A 267 -4.96 13.74 -4.60
C VAL A 267 -4.02 14.54 -5.49
N ARG A 268 -3.11 13.87 -6.18
CA ARG A 268 -2.08 14.49 -7.04
C ARG A 268 -1.90 13.65 -8.29
N GLY A 269 -1.85 14.30 -9.44
CA GLY A 269 -1.69 13.63 -10.73
C GLY A 269 -0.53 14.17 -11.55
N PHE A 270 -0.04 13.36 -12.47
CA PHE A 270 0.94 13.74 -13.48
C PHE A 270 0.21 14.14 -14.76
N THR A 271 0.79 15.04 -15.53
CA THR A 271 0.18 15.51 -16.78
C THR A 271 0.18 14.40 -17.84
N ARG A 272 -0.84 14.39 -18.70
CA ARG A 272 -0.92 13.52 -19.88
C ARG A 272 0.38 13.55 -20.69
N GLN A 273 0.92 14.76 -20.94
CA GLN A 273 2.15 14.91 -21.69
C GLN A 273 3.34 14.15 -21.08
N ALA A 274 3.57 14.26 -19.77
CA ALA A 274 4.67 13.56 -19.09
C ALA A 274 4.55 12.03 -19.20
N ILE A 275 3.32 11.52 -19.06
CA ILE A 275 3.03 10.08 -19.15
C ILE A 275 3.30 9.58 -20.58
N VAL A 276 2.75 10.28 -21.59
CA VAL A 276 2.84 9.88 -23.00
C VAL A 276 4.27 9.99 -23.54
N ASP A 277 4.99 11.06 -23.19
CA ASP A 277 6.39 11.23 -23.62
C ASP A 277 7.27 10.10 -23.08
N ARG A 278 7.08 9.76 -21.82
CA ARG A 278 7.85 8.65 -21.25
C ARG A 278 7.45 7.29 -21.85
N ALA A 279 6.17 7.06 -22.10
CA ALA A 279 5.73 5.86 -22.80
C ALA A 279 6.36 5.75 -24.19
N ARG A 280 6.48 6.87 -24.92
CA ARG A 280 7.12 6.92 -26.26
C ARG A 280 8.60 6.48 -26.19
N GLU A 281 9.35 6.93 -25.18
CA GLU A 281 10.75 6.53 -24.97
C GLU A 281 10.90 5.03 -24.69
N VAL A 282 9.97 4.44 -23.93
CA VAL A 282 10.03 3.04 -23.51
C VAL A 282 9.45 2.06 -24.53
N ARG A 283 8.76 2.56 -25.57
CA ARG A 283 8.05 1.74 -26.56
C ARG A 283 8.94 0.70 -27.27
N ALA A 284 10.23 1.00 -27.42
CA ALA A 284 11.20 0.08 -28.04
C ALA A 284 11.46 -1.19 -27.20
N PHE A 285 11.19 -1.17 -25.91
CA PHE A 285 11.46 -2.27 -24.97
C PHE A 285 10.25 -3.14 -24.68
N THR A 286 9.05 -2.56 -24.72
CA THR A 286 7.80 -3.29 -24.46
C THR A 286 6.61 -2.60 -25.12
N HIS A 287 5.59 -3.41 -25.43
CA HIS A 287 4.29 -2.93 -25.92
C HIS A 287 3.19 -3.05 -24.85
N LYS A 288 3.54 -3.42 -23.60
CA LYS A 288 2.61 -3.54 -22.48
C LYS A 288 2.81 -2.41 -21.50
N ILE A 289 1.75 -1.66 -21.20
CA ILE A 289 1.79 -0.58 -20.21
C ILE A 289 0.71 -0.79 -19.15
N GLY A 290 1.03 -0.50 -17.90
CA GLY A 290 0.10 -0.52 -16.79
C GLY A 290 -0.01 0.85 -16.13
N LEU A 291 -1.21 1.42 -16.12
CA LEU A 291 -1.51 2.67 -15.44
C LEU A 291 -1.76 2.39 -13.97
N VAL A 292 -0.91 2.94 -13.11
CA VAL A 292 -0.96 2.75 -11.65
C VAL A 292 -1.60 3.97 -11.01
N SER A 293 -2.67 3.74 -10.28
CA SER A 293 -3.33 4.72 -9.43
C SER A 293 -4.24 4.01 -8.42
N THR A 294 -4.54 4.65 -7.31
CA THR A 294 -5.61 4.22 -6.40
C THR A 294 -7.02 4.49 -6.96
N ALA A 295 -7.11 5.37 -7.97
CA ALA A 295 -8.37 5.80 -8.59
C ALA A 295 -8.08 6.27 -10.02
N VAL A 296 -7.89 5.34 -10.94
CA VAL A 296 -7.48 5.61 -12.34
C VAL A 296 -8.48 6.51 -13.06
N CYS A 297 -9.78 6.27 -12.89
CA CYS A 297 -10.84 7.04 -13.54
C CYS A 297 -10.95 8.49 -13.05
N ASP A 298 -10.35 8.82 -11.90
CA ASP A 298 -10.35 10.19 -11.36
C ASP A 298 -9.35 11.12 -12.06
N HIS A 299 -8.44 10.57 -12.88
CA HIS A 299 -7.50 11.41 -13.62
C HIS A 299 -8.25 12.22 -14.69
N PRO A 300 -8.17 13.56 -14.69
CA PRO A 300 -9.02 14.42 -15.55
C PRO A 300 -8.79 14.22 -17.06
N GLU A 301 -7.64 13.67 -17.44
CA GLU A 301 -7.27 13.42 -18.84
C GLU A 301 -7.16 11.92 -19.17
N ILE A 302 -7.82 11.04 -18.39
CA ILE A 302 -7.63 9.59 -18.53
C ILE A 302 -7.99 9.06 -19.93
N ASP A 303 -9.07 9.55 -20.51
CA ASP A 303 -9.49 9.16 -21.87
C ASP A 303 -8.40 9.48 -22.89
N GLY A 304 -7.88 10.72 -22.86
CA GLY A 304 -6.81 11.12 -23.75
C GLY A 304 -5.49 10.39 -23.54
N ILE A 305 -5.17 10.01 -22.28
CA ILE A 305 -4.01 9.18 -21.98
C ILE A 305 -4.16 7.81 -22.62
N VAL A 306 -5.32 7.16 -22.45
CA VAL A 306 -5.58 5.82 -23.03
C VAL A 306 -5.55 5.89 -24.56
N ASP A 307 -6.17 6.91 -25.17
CA ASP A 307 -6.17 7.11 -26.63
C ASP A 307 -4.75 7.26 -27.20
N ASP A 308 -3.91 8.13 -26.58
CA ASP A 308 -2.52 8.34 -27.01
C ASP A 308 -1.67 7.07 -26.88
N LEU A 309 -1.82 6.34 -25.77
CA LEU A 309 -1.08 5.09 -25.55
C LEU A 309 -1.50 4.00 -26.53
N THR A 310 -2.79 3.92 -26.85
CA THR A 310 -3.32 3.00 -27.86
C THR A 310 -2.79 3.37 -29.27
N ALA A 311 -2.75 4.66 -29.60
CA ALA A 311 -2.17 5.14 -30.85
C ALA A 311 -0.65 4.86 -30.96
N LEU A 312 0.07 4.80 -29.85
CA LEU A 312 1.46 4.35 -29.78
C LEU A 312 1.59 2.81 -29.89
N GLY A 313 0.50 2.07 -29.97
CA GLY A 313 0.49 0.61 -30.08
C GLY A 313 0.72 -0.13 -28.77
N TYR A 314 0.36 0.46 -27.63
CA TYR A 314 0.39 -0.20 -26.35
C TYR A 314 -0.86 -1.04 -26.07
N GLU A 315 -0.66 -2.20 -25.45
CA GLU A 315 -1.69 -2.91 -24.69
C GLU A 315 -1.79 -2.21 -23.32
N VAL A 316 -2.84 -1.40 -23.13
CA VAL A 316 -3.03 -0.65 -21.89
C VAL A 316 -3.77 -1.48 -20.86
N SER A 317 -3.29 -1.53 -19.64
CA SER A 317 -3.97 -2.15 -18.51
C SER A 317 -4.11 -1.17 -17.35
N VAL A 318 -5.18 -1.30 -16.60
CA VAL A 318 -5.49 -0.49 -15.42
C VAL A 318 -5.57 -1.39 -14.19
N ALA A 319 -5.11 -0.91 -13.02
CA ALA A 319 -5.02 -1.73 -11.82
C ALA A 319 -6.42 -2.08 -11.27
N SER A 320 -7.23 -1.09 -10.92
CA SER A 320 -8.60 -1.26 -10.43
C SER A 320 -9.44 -0.07 -10.84
N LEU A 321 -10.69 -0.34 -11.17
CA LEU A 321 -11.64 0.67 -11.59
C LEU A 321 -12.63 0.97 -10.47
N ARG A 322 -12.93 2.24 -10.31
CA ARG A 322 -14.02 2.68 -9.48
C ARG A 322 -15.33 2.53 -10.24
N LEU A 323 -16.34 2.01 -9.54
CA LEU A 323 -17.68 1.79 -10.11
C LEU A 323 -18.39 3.10 -10.47
N ASP A 324 -18.26 4.10 -9.60
CA ASP A 324 -18.97 5.37 -9.71
C ASP A 324 -18.52 6.25 -10.89
N ASP A 325 -17.27 6.08 -11.35
CA ASP A 325 -16.71 6.83 -12.48
C ASP A 325 -16.57 5.99 -13.77
N LEU A 326 -17.02 4.73 -13.75
CA LEU A 326 -17.00 3.87 -14.93
C LEU A 326 -18.11 4.27 -15.90
N THR A 327 -17.75 4.61 -17.14
CA THR A 327 -18.67 4.92 -18.24
C THR A 327 -18.63 3.84 -19.31
N PRO A 328 -19.71 3.67 -20.12
CA PRO A 328 -19.68 2.74 -21.24
C PRO A 328 -18.56 3.02 -22.24
N GLU A 329 -18.28 4.31 -22.51
CA GLU A 329 -17.24 4.75 -23.43
C GLU A 329 -15.86 4.35 -22.93
N PHE A 330 -15.59 4.48 -21.61
CA PHE A 330 -14.33 4.06 -21.03
C PHE A 330 -14.16 2.54 -21.05
N VAL A 331 -15.25 1.77 -20.85
CA VAL A 331 -15.23 0.31 -21.01
C VAL A 331 -14.86 -0.08 -22.45
N LEU A 332 -15.44 0.58 -23.45
CA LEU A 332 -15.10 0.35 -24.87
C LEU A 332 -13.61 0.60 -25.15
N ARG A 333 -13.06 1.73 -24.67
CA ARG A 333 -11.62 2.02 -24.82
C ARG A 333 -10.75 0.91 -24.24
N LEU A 334 -11.10 0.38 -23.07
CA LEU A 334 -10.37 -0.73 -22.46
C LEU A 334 -10.46 -2.03 -23.27
N VAL A 335 -11.60 -2.30 -23.89
CA VAL A 335 -11.77 -3.45 -24.81
C VAL A 335 -10.84 -3.33 -26.00
N ASP A 336 -10.75 -2.13 -26.60
CA ASP A 336 -9.88 -1.86 -27.77
C ASP A 336 -8.39 -2.08 -27.44
N THR A 337 -8.01 -1.98 -26.15
CA THR A 337 -6.64 -2.30 -25.70
C THR A 337 -6.41 -3.79 -25.40
N GLY A 338 -7.40 -4.66 -25.64
CA GLY A 338 -7.26 -6.11 -25.44
C GLY A 338 -7.56 -6.61 -24.02
N VAL A 339 -8.14 -5.79 -23.13
CA VAL A 339 -8.50 -6.18 -21.77
C VAL A 339 -9.57 -7.29 -21.78
N GLN A 340 -9.28 -8.41 -21.12
CA GLN A 340 -10.16 -9.59 -21.07
C GLN A 340 -10.94 -9.72 -19.75
N GLY A 341 -10.59 -8.96 -18.74
CA GLY A 341 -11.22 -9.00 -17.44
C GLY A 341 -11.04 -7.70 -16.67
N LEU A 342 -12.02 -7.36 -15.85
CA LEU A 342 -11.98 -6.19 -14.98
C LEU A 342 -12.17 -6.57 -13.52
N THR A 343 -11.75 -5.65 -12.65
CA THR A 343 -11.94 -5.77 -11.21
C THR A 343 -12.84 -4.65 -10.71
N LEU A 344 -13.92 -5.03 -10.06
CA LEU A 344 -14.82 -4.11 -9.35
C LEU A 344 -14.72 -4.38 -7.85
N ALA A 345 -14.93 -3.34 -7.06
CA ALA A 345 -14.87 -3.40 -5.60
C ALA A 345 -16.20 -2.97 -4.96
N PRO A 346 -17.24 -3.82 -4.95
CA PRO A 346 -18.46 -3.55 -4.20
C PRO A 346 -18.22 -3.43 -2.70
N GLU A 347 -17.21 -4.11 -2.15
CA GLU A 347 -16.75 -4.26 -0.77
C GLU A 347 -17.76 -5.00 0.13
N CYS A 348 -19.05 -4.79 -0.03
CA CYS A 348 -20.14 -5.41 0.71
C CYS A 348 -21.36 -5.65 -0.19
N GLY A 349 -22.30 -6.51 0.27
CA GLY A 349 -23.46 -6.91 -0.51
C GLY A 349 -24.63 -5.92 -0.42
N SER A 350 -24.75 -5.18 0.67
CA SER A 350 -25.92 -4.31 0.94
C SER A 350 -25.62 -2.83 0.78
N ASP A 351 -26.63 -2.06 0.35
CA ASP A 351 -26.54 -0.59 0.28
C ASP A 351 -26.39 0.03 1.68
N ARG A 352 -26.93 -0.63 2.73
CA ARG A 352 -26.74 -0.22 4.12
C ARG A 352 -25.26 -0.20 4.49
N MET A 353 -24.56 -1.31 4.26
CA MET A 353 -23.14 -1.39 4.57
C MET A 353 -22.31 -0.40 3.74
N ARG A 354 -22.69 -0.14 2.48
CA ARG A 354 -22.01 0.90 1.70
C ARG A 354 -22.17 2.30 2.27
N ARG A 355 -23.31 2.65 2.89
CA ARG A 355 -23.45 3.90 3.66
C ARG A 355 -22.52 3.93 4.86
N ILE A 356 -22.40 2.84 5.61
CA ILE A 356 -21.50 2.71 6.77
C ILE A 356 -20.04 2.95 6.36
N ILE A 357 -19.58 2.32 5.28
CA ILE A 357 -18.19 2.42 4.82
C ILE A 357 -17.92 3.63 3.91
N ASN A 358 -18.93 4.46 3.65
CA ASN A 358 -18.88 5.62 2.74
C ASN A 358 -18.52 5.26 1.28
N LYS A 359 -19.17 4.22 0.74
CA LYS A 359 -19.05 3.83 -0.65
C LYS A 359 -20.34 4.22 -1.39
N ARG A 360 -20.27 5.23 -2.28
CA ARG A 360 -21.44 6.01 -2.72
C ARG A 360 -22.06 5.48 -4.03
N PHE A 361 -22.38 4.20 -4.09
CA PHE A 361 -23.15 3.59 -5.16
C PHE A 361 -24.06 2.47 -4.62
N THR A 362 -25.04 2.08 -5.39
CA THR A 362 -26.09 1.13 -5.04
C THR A 362 -25.89 -0.22 -5.74
N ASN A 363 -26.60 -1.25 -5.31
CA ASN A 363 -26.65 -2.54 -6.03
C ASN A 363 -27.14 -2.38 -7.47
N LEU A 364 -28.11 -1.48 -7.71
CA LEU A 364 -28.64 -1.23 -9.05
C LEU A 364 -27.54 -0.69 -9.98
N GLU A 365 -26.76 0.27 -9.52
CA GLU A 365 -25.63 0.82 -10.29
C GLU A 365 -24.53 -0.22 -10.52
N ILE A 366 -24.26 -1.11 -9.55
CA ILE A 366 -23.32 -2.22 -9.76
C ILE A 366 -23.79 -3.13 -10.90
N LEU A 367 -25.07 -3.51 -10.91
CA LEU A 367 -25.65 -4.37 -11.93
C LEU A 367 -25.64 -3.70 -13.33
N GLU A 368 -25.91 -2.41 -13.38
CA GLU A 368 -25.83 -1.62 -14.60
C GLU A 368 -24.40 -1.60 -15.18
N ARG A 369 -23.38 -1.31 -14.34
CA ARG A 369 -21.96 -1.34 -14.74
C ARG A 369 -21.52 -2.74 -15.17
N ALA A 370 -21.94 -3.76 -14.44
CA ALA A 370 -21.67 -5.14 -14.82
C ALA A 370 -22.27 -5.48 -16.21
N ARG A 371 -23.48 -5.00 -16.51
CA ARG A 371 -24.10 -5.15 -17.82
C ARG A 371 -23.27 -4.48 -18.91
N TRP A 372 -22.86 -3.22 -18.74
CA TRP A 372 -21.99 -2.53 -19.71
C TRP A 372 -20.71 -3.30 -19.99
N ILE A 373 -20.06 -3.83 -18.93
CA ILE A 373 -18.84 -4.62 -19.05
C ILE A 373 -19.07 -5.85 -19.93
N PHE A 374 -20.13 -6.63 -19.66
CA PHE A 374 -20.42 -7.85 -20.41
C PHE A 374 -20.91 -7.55 -21.84
N GLU A 375 -21.72 -6.52 -22.05
CA GLU A 375 -22.19 -6.08 -23.36
C GLU A 375 -21.06 -5.63 -24.27
N ASN A 376 -20.00 -5.07 -23.71
CA ASN A 376 -18.81 -4.65 -24.45
C ASN A 376 -17.74 -5.74 -24.60
N GLY A 377 -18.05 -6.99 -24.25
CA GLY A 377 -17.22 -8.15 -24.58
C GLY A 377 -16.17 -8.53 -23.55
N ILE A 378 -16.15 -7.88 -22.38
CA ILE A 378 -15.34 -8.31 -21.25
C ILE A 378 -16.11 -9.40 -20.50
N HIS A 379 -15.54 -10.60 -20.41
CA HIS A 379 -16.26 -11.76 -19.91
C HIS A 379 -15.92 -12.14 -18.47
N ASN A 380 -14.74 -11.75 -17.97
CA ASN A 380 -14.28 -12.10 -16.63
C ASN A 380 -14.35 -10.89 -15.70
N LEU A 381 -14.99 -11.08 -14.55
CA LEU A 381 -15.16 -10.02 -13.57
C LEU A 381 -14.70 -10.50 -12.19
N LYS A 382 -13.69 -9.81 -11.64
CA LYS A 382 -13.26 -10.01 -10.26
C LYS A 382 -14.03 -9.03 -9.36
N LEU A 383 -14.53 -9.55 -8.23
CA LEU A 383 -15.34 -8.79 -7.27
C LEU A 383 -14.66 -8.81 -5.91
N TYR A 384 -14.28 -7.66 -5.38
CA TYR A 384 -13.74 -7.57 -4.03
C TYR A 384 -14.83 -7.38 -3.00
N TYR A 385 -14.79 -8.22 -1.95
CA TYR A 385 -15.67 -8.15 -0.80
C TYR A 385 -14.89 -8.25 0.51
N MET A 386 -15.44 -7.67 1.58
CA MET A 386 -14.97 -7.81 2.94
C MET A 386 -16.07 -8.37 3.83
N VAL A 387 -15.68 -9.13 4.87
CA VAL A 387 -16.55 -9.58 5.96
C VAL A 387 -15.95 -9.19 7.30
N GLY A 388 -16.78 -9.08 8.33
CA GLY A 388 -16.35 -8.58 9.63
C GLY A 388 -16.20 -7.06 9.67
N LEU A 389 -16.86 -6.36 8.77
CA LEU A 389 -16.95 -4.90 8.79
C LEU A 389 -17.67 -4.42 10.06
N PRO A 390 -17.29 -3.26 10.61
CA PRO A 390 -18.02 -2.67 11.72
C PRO A 390 -19.52 -2.54 11.44
N PHE A 391 -20.36 -2.92 12.42
CA PHE A 391 -21.82 -2.86 12.34
C PHE A 391 -22.44 -3.78 11.28
N GLU A 392 -21.70 -4.77 10.79
CA GLU A 392 -22.17 -5.78 9.83
C GLU A 392 -23.15 -6.76 10.50
N GLU A 393 -24.31 -6.96 9.90
CA GLU A 393 -25.32 -7.90 10.30
C GLU A 393 -25.31 -9.15 9.41
N HIS A 394 -26.01 -10.21 9.84
CA HIS A 394 -26.06 -11.46 9.07
C HIS A 394 -26.64 -11.26 7.67
N GLY A 395 -27.67 -10.45 7.54
CA GLY A 395 -28.29 -10.10 6.25
C GLY A 395 -27.34 -9.38 5.28
N ASP A 396 -26.35 -8.64 5.78
CA ASP A 396 -25.35 -7.99 4.93
C ASP A 396 -24.40 -9.00 4.29
N VAL A 397 -24.09 -10.08 5.02
CA VAL A 397 -23.25 -11.18 4.50
C VAL A 397 -24.04 -12.00 3.47
N GLU A 398 -25.32 -12.27 3.73
CA GLU A 398 -26.20 -12.94 2.77
C GLU A 398 -26.32 -12.12 1.49
N ALA A 399 -26.40 -10.80 1.60
CA ALA A 399 -26.45 -9.87 0.48
C ALA A 399 -25.21 -9.95 -0.43
N ILE A 400 -24.03 -10.36 0.06
CA ILE A 400 -22.84 -10.58 -0.78
C ILE A 400 -23.10 -11.72 -1.76
N ALA A 401 -23.66 -12.84 -1.28
CA ALA A 401 -24.00 -13.97 -2.14
C ALA A 401 -25.13 -13.60 -3.13
N ALA A 402 -26.15 -12.88 -2.66
CA ALA A 402 -27.27 -12.43 -3.49
C ALA A 402 -26.80 -11.48 -4.61
N LEU A 403 -25.99 -10.47 -4.30
CA LEU A 403 -25.46 -9.55 -5.29
C LEU A 403 -24.59 -10.28 -6.33
N THR A 404 -23.76 -11.22 -5.90
CA THR A 404 -22.93 -12.02 -6.81
C THR A 404 -23.80 -12.86 -7.75
N GLU A 405 -24.90 -13.43 -7.25
CA GLU A 405 -25.85 -14.19 -8.08
C GLU A 405 -26.57 -13.28 -9.09
N GLU A 406 -26.97 -12.06 -8.70
CA GLU A 406 -27.59 -11.11 -9.64
C GLU A 406 -26.59 -10.69 -10.74
N ILE A 407 -25.33 -10.41 -10.40
CA ILE A 407 -24.28 -10.14 -11.40
C ILE A 407 -24.09 -11.36 -12.33
N ARG A 408 -24.13 -12.58 -11.77
CA ARG A 408 -24.05 -13.81 -12.55
C ARG A 408 -25.23 -13.95 -13.54
N LYS A 409 -26.44 -13.62 -13.11
CA LYS A 409 -27.60 -13.61 -14.00
C LYS A 409 -27.42 -12.64 -15.18
N VAL A 410 -26.95 -11.43 -14.91
CA VAL A 410 -26.62 -10.44 -15.95
C VAL A 410 -25.56 -10.98 -16.91
N MET A 411 -24.50 -11.61 -16.40
CA MET A 411 -23.45 -12.26 -17.22
C MET A 411 -24.02 -13.34 -18.13
N LEU A 412 -24.92 -14.18 -17.60
CA LEU A 412 -25.56 -15.25 -18.38
C LEU A 412 -26.53 -14.71 -19.43
N GLU A 413 -27.32 -13.71 -19.06
CA GLU A 413 -28.29 -13.04 -19.95
C GLU A 413 -27.58 -12.45 -21.18
N VAL A 414 -26.47 -11.74 -20.96
CA VAL A 414 -25.69 -11.12 -22.03
C VAL A 414 -24.84 -12.13 -22.81
N GLY A 415 -24.22 -13.09 -22.11
CA GLY A 415 -23.23 -13.99 -22.70
C GLY A 415 -23.84 -15.17 -23.51
N LYS A 416 -24.95 -15.77 -23.03
CA LYS A 416 -25.57 -16.92 -23.71
C LYS A 416 -25.96 -16.64 -25.16
N PRO A 417 -26.67 -15.53 -25.49
CA PRO A 417 -27.03 -15.22 -26.89
C PRO A 417 -25.81 -15.02 -27.79
N ARG A 418 -24.66 -14.65 -27.20
CA ARG A 418 -23.40 -14.41 -27.92
C ARG A 418 -22.51 -15.66 -28.00
N GLY A 419 -22.97 -16.80 -27.48
CA GLY A 419 -22.21 -18.06 -27.45
C GLY A 419 -21.00 -18.06 -26.54
N ARG A 420 -20.83 -17.04 -25.67
CA ARG A 420 -19.68 -16.90 -24.77
C ARG A 420 -20.09 -16.45 -23.38
N VAL A 421 -19.95 -17.35 -22.42
CA VAL A 421 -20.22 -17.09 -21.00
C VAL A 421 -18.87 -17.00 -20.26
N GLY A 422 -18.71 -15.95 -19.47
CA GLY A 422 -17.49 -15.70 -18.69
C GLY A 422 -17.50 -16.32 -17.30
N ARG A 423 -16.64 -15.75 -16.43
CA ARG A 423 -16.50 -16.17 -15.02
C ARG A 423 -16.52 -14.99 -14.09
N LEU A 424 -17.08 -15.19 -12.90
CA LEU A 424 -16.97 -14.28 -11.77
C LEU A 424 -15.97 -14.83 -10.76
N HIS A 425 -15.10 -13.93 -10.26
CA HIS A 425 -14.09 -14.26 -9.28
C HIS A 425 -14.28 -13.41 -7.99
N PRO A 426 -15.25 -13.77 -7.12
CA PRO A 426 -15.39 -13.11 -5.83
C PRO A 426 -14.14 -13.34 -4.97
N SER A 427 -13.52 -12.27 -4.51
CA SER A 427 -12.39 -12.29 -3.57
C SER A 427 -12.86 -11.73 -2.24
N VAL A 428 -13.01 -12.60 -1.23
CA VAL A 428 -13.54 -12.24 0.10
C VAL A 428 -12.41 -12.21 1.11
N ASN A 429 -12.25 -11.07 1.79
CA ASN A 429 -11.22 -10.86 2.79
C ASN A 429 -11.83 -10.49 4.15
N PRO A 430 -11.27 -10.97 5.27
CA PRO A 430 -11.58 -10.41 6.58
C PRO A 430 -11.21 -8.93 6.65
N PHE A 431 -12.06 -8.11 7.23
CA PHE A 431 -11.79 -6.70 7.48
C PHE A 431 -10.73 -6.55 8.58
N ILE A 432 -9.83 -5.61 8.40
CA ILE A 432 -8.80 -5.23 9.36
C ILE A 432 -8.87 -3.72 9.55
N PRO A 433 -9.15 -3.24 10.78
CA PRO A 433 -9.04 -1.81 11.08
C PRO A 433 -7.61 -1.33 10.79
N LYS A 434 -7.49 -0.20 10.11
CA LYS A 434 -6.18 0.34 9.75
C LYS A 434 -5.89 1.64 10.50
N PRO A 435 -4.67 1.81 11.03
CA PRO A 435 -4.19 3.10 11.53
C PRO A 435 -4.43 4.24 10.54
N GLY A 436 -4.73 5.44 11.03
CA GLY A 436 -4.97 6.60 10.18
C GLY A 436 -6.24 6.50 9.32
N THR A 437 -7.26 5.77 9.80
CA THR A 437 -8.60 5.71 9.20
C THR A 437 -9.69 5.94 10.26
N PRO A 438 -10.92 6.31 9.87
CA PRO A 438 -12.04 6.42 10.82
C PRO A 438 -12.30 5.17 11.65
N PHE A 439 -11.97 3.98 11.14
CA PHE A 439 -12.23 2.72 11.84
C PHE A 439 -11.07 2.25 12.76
N GLN A 440 -10.02 3.05 12.93
CA GLN A 440 -8.85 2.70 13.75
C GLN A 440 -9.16 2.45 15.24
N TRP A 441 -10.29 2.94 15.76
CA TRP A 441 -10.71 2.72 17.15
C TRP A 441 -11.50 1.42 17.34
N LEU A 442 -12.02 0.84 16.26
CA LEU A 442 -12.92 -0.30 16.32
C LEU A 442 -12.16 -1.63 16.47
N PRO A 443 -12.76 -2.63 17.14
CA PRO A 443 -12.17 -3.94 17.28
C PRO A 443 -12.17 -4.71 15.97
N VAL A 444 -11.28 -5.69 15.89
CA VAL A 444 -11.36 -6.78 14.91
C VAL A 444 -12.48 -7.73 15.32
N GLU A 445 -13.25 -8.21 14.37
CA GLU A 445 -14.27 -9.22 14.65
C GLU A 445 -13.65 -10.52 15.17
N ASN A 446 -14.35 -11.22 16.07
CA ASN A 446 -13.88 -12.51 16.57
C ASN A 446 -13.64 -13.51 15.41
N PRO A 447 -12.47 -14.14 15.31
CA PRO A 447 -12.15 -15.05 14.21
C PRO A 447 -13.16 -16.19 14.01
N LYS A 448 -13.83 -16.67 15.07
CA LYS A 448 -14.86 -17.71 14.96
C LYS A 448 -16.11 -17.21 14.23
N ASP A 449 -16.47 -15.92 14.44
CA ASP A 449 -17.62 -15.30 13.78
C ASP A 449 -17.29 -15.02 12.33
N THR A 450 -16.10 -14.47 12.07
CA THR A 450 -15.58 -14.29 10.72
C THR A 450 -15.52 -15.63 9.95
N ASP A 451 -15.01 -16.69 10.56
CA ASP A 451 -14.95 -18.01 9.91
C ASP A 451 -16.35 -18.55 9.57
N ARG A 452 -17.37 -18.35 10.43
CA ARG A 452 -18.77 -18.72 10.13
C ARG A 452 -19.29 -18.00 8.88
N LYS A 453 -19.02 -16.69 8.75
CA LYS A 453 -19.39 -15.87 7.59
C LYS A 453 -18.68 -16.36 6.33
N LEU A 454 -17.38 -16.62 6.41
CA LEU A 454 -16.57 -17.12 5.29
C LEU A 454 -17.01 -18.53 4.84
N GLN A 455 -17.38 -19.41 5.77
CA GLN A 455 -17.92 -20.74 5.46
C GLN A 455 -19.29 -20.66 4.77
N TYR A 456 -20.17 -19.76 5.22
CA TYR A 456 -21.44 -19.48 4.56
C TYR A 456 -21.22 -19.06 3.09
N LEU A 457 -20.36 -18.07 2.85
CA LEU A 457 -20.06 -17.59 1.50
C LEU A 457 -19.41 -18.66 0.63
N ARG A 458 -18.47 -19.45 1.17
CA ARG A 458 -17.87 -20.58 0.44
C ARG A 458 -18.91 -21.59 -0.02
N LYS A 459 -19.87 -21.92 0.86
CA LYS A 459 -20.98 -22.82 0.53
C LYS A 459 -21.94 -22.21 -0.50
N ALA A 460 -22.23 -20.91 -0.40
CA ALA A 460 -23.11 -20.22 -1.33
C ALA A 460 -22.48 -20.15 -2.73
N PHE A 461 -21.25 -19.68 -2.84
CA PHE A 461 -20.54 -19.58 -4.12
C PHE A 461 -20.26 -20.94 -4.77
N GLY A 462 -19.98 -21.96 -3.99
CA GLY A 462 -19.76 -23.32 -4.50
C GLY A 462 -21.00 -23.96 -5.19
N ARG A 463 -22.17 -23.34 -5.02
CA ARG A 463 -23.42 -23.75 -5.71
C ARG A 463 -23.71 -22.96 -6.98
N MET A 464 -22.89 -21.92 -7.26
CA MET A 464 -23.09 -21.04 -8.41
C MET A 464 -22.15 -21.45 -9.55
N PRO A 465 -22.67 -22.03 -10.66
CA PRO A 465 -21.85 -22.27 -11.85
C PRO A 465 -21.21 -20.98 -12.38
N ASN A 466 -19.98 -21.06 -12.92
CA ASN A 466 -19.19 -19.93 -13.42
C ASN A 466 -18.75 -18.93 -12.33
N VAL A 467 -18.72 -19.34 -11.06
CA VAL A 467 -18.22 -18.53 -9.94
C VAL A 467 -17.07 -19.28 -9.29
N ASP A 468 -15.86 -18.68 -9.32
CA ASP A 468 -14.63 -19.23 -8.73
C ASP A 468 -14.16 -18.28 -7.61
N ALA A 469 -14.57 -18.56 -6.37
CA ALA A 469 -14.32 -17.68 -5.24
C ALA A 469 -12.93 -17.89 -4.63
N ILE A 470 -12.26 -16.80 -4.29
CA ILE A 470 -11.02 -16.76 -3.49
C ILE A 470 -11.38 -16.23 -2.11
N ILE A 471 -11.29 -17.08 -1.07
CA ILE A 471 -11.70 -16.72 0.28
C ILE A 471 -10.52 -16.90 1.24
N LYS A 472 -10.03 -15.78 1.79
CA LYS A 472 -8.95 -15.78 2.77
C LYS A 472 -9.42 -16.27 4.12
N SER A 473 -8.48 -16.76 4.97
CA SER A 473 -8.80 -17.27 6.30
C SER A 473 -8.86 -16.14 7.34
N ALA A 474 -9.72 -16.30 8.34
CA ALA A 474 -9.77 -15.40 9.49
C ALA A 474 -8.45 -15.37 10.28
N ARG A 475 -7.71 -16.49 10.31
CA ARG A 475 -6.40 -16.59 10.99
C ARG A 475 -5.37 -15.64 10.37
N THR A 476 -5.29 -15.57 9.04
CA THR A 476 -4.39 -14.65 8.33
C THR A 476 -4.74 -13.20 8.66
N GLY A 477 -6.05 -12.88 8.71
CA GLY A 477 -6.53 -11.55 9.11
C GLY A 477 -6.12 -11.18 10.54
N ALA A 478 -6.23 -12.09 11.49
CA ALA A 478 -5.84 -11.86 12.89
C ALA A 478 -4.33 -11.58 13.02
N THR A 479 -3.47 -12.34 12.33
CA THR A 479 -2.02 -12.08 12.30
C THR A 479 -1.71 -10.70 11.75
N GLN A 480 -2.28 -10.36 10.60
CA GLN A 480 -2.10 -9.04 9.99
C GLN A 480 -2.58 -7.91 10.90
N SER A 481 -3.67 -8.14 11.64
CA SER A 481 -4.22 -7.14 12.56
C SER A 481 -3.28 -6.85 13.74
N VAL A 482 -2.62 -7.87 14.31
CA VAL A 482 -1.59 -7.65 15.35
C VAL A 482 -0.46 -6.78 14.82
N LEU A 483 0.01 -7.05 13.62
CA LEU A 483 1.10 -6.29 12.99
C LEU A 483 0.69 -4.84 12.69
N ALA A 484 -0.55 -4.64 12.24
CA ALA A 484 -1.08 -3.31 11.93
C ALA A 484 -1.38 -2.46 13.17
N LEU A 485 -1.88 -3.08 14.26
CA LEU A 485 -2.43 -2.39 15.43
C LEU A 485 -1.54 -2.50 16.68
N GLY A 486 -0.43 -3.23 16.59
CA GLY A 486 0.48 -3.47 17.70
C GLY A 486 1.26 -2.23 18.11
N ASP A 487 1.69 -2.21 19.35
CA ASP A 487 2.64 -1.24 19.88
C ASP A 487 4.07 -1.80 19.88
N ARG A 488 5.02 -1.04 20.43
CA ARG A 488 6.45 -1.39 20.46
C ARG A 488 6.75 -2.73 21.13
N ARG A 489 5.93 -3.20 22.07
CA ARG A 489 6.11 -4.48 22.77
C ARG A 489 5.92 -5.68 21.85
N VAL A 490 5.19 -5.52 20.74
CA VAL A 490 5.03 -6.59 19.73
C VAL A 490 6.38 -6.99 19.11
N ALA A 491 7.38 -6.11 19.16
CA ALA A 491 8.75 -6.43 18.74
C ALA A 491 9.31 -7.68 19.42
N ASP A 492 9.05 -7.88 20.72
CA ASP A 492 9.52 -9.07 21.44
C ASP A 492 8.93 -10.36 20.85
N ALA A 493 7.66 -10.31 20.49
CA ALA A 493 7.01 -11.44 19.83
C ALA A 493 7.53 -11.67 18.39
N LEU A 494 7.83 -10.60 17.64
CA LEU A 494 8.43 -10.73 16.31
C LEU A 494 9.80 -11.41 16.38
N GLU A 495 10.64 -11.00 17.33
CA GLU A 495 11.96 -11.59 17.54
C GLU A 495 11.87 -13.06 17.93
N ILE A 496 10.99 -13.42 18.89
CA ILE A 496 10.73 -14.81 19.28
C ILE A 496 10.24 -15.62 18.06
N ALA A 497 9.30 -15.09 17.29
CA ALA A 497 8.74 -15.80 16.14
C ALA A 497 9.82 -16.15 15.10
N VAL A 498 10.73 -15.23 14.81
CA VAL A 498 11.81 -15.44 13.83
C VAL A 498 12.92 -16.34 14.40
N ARG A 499 13.35 -16.10 15.64
CA ARG A 499 14.39 -16.90 16.28
C ARG A 499 13.98 -18.36 16.44
N ASP A 500 12.77 -18.62 16.96
CA ASP A 500 12.28 -19.95 17.31
C ASP A 500 11.45 -20.61 16.18
N ARG A 501 11.26 -19.89 15.05
CA ARG A 501 10.50 -20.33 13.87
C ARG A 501 9.08 -20.82 14.21
N ILE A 502 8.40 -20.05 15.02
CA ILE A 502 7.03 -20.32 15.46
C ILE A 502 6.06 -19.25 14.95
N ASP A 503 4.78 -19.61 14.92
CA ASP A 503 3.75 -18.64 14.54
C ASP A 503 3.63 -17.47 15.54
N LEU A 504 3.22 -16.30 15.04
CA LEU A 504 3.16 -15.06 15.81
C LEU A 504 2.23 -15.18 17.04
N LYS A 505 1.13 -15.91 16.94
CA LYS A 505 0.20 -16.12 18.09
C LYS A 505 0.90 -16.82 19.25
N ARG A 506 1.71 -17.85 18.96
CA ARG A 506 2.50 -18.55 19.96
C ARG A 506 3.62 -17.65 20.52
N ALA A 507 4.27 -16.90 19.65
CA ALA A 507 5.30 -15.94 20.05
C ALA A 507 4.74 -14.84 20.96
N MET A 508 3.57 -14.27 20.65
CA MET A 508 2.85 -13.32 21.50
C MET A 508 2.63 -13.88 22.92
N LYS A 509 2.17 -15.14 23.01
CA LYS A 509 1.98 -15.80 24.32
C LYS A 509 3.30 -15.94 25.08
N LEU A 510 4.39 -16.31 24.42
CA LEU A 510 5.71 -16.42 25.04
C LEU A 510 6.27 -15.05 25.48
N ALA A 511 5.96 -14.00 24.75
CA ALA A 511 6.28 -12.62 25.11
C ALA A 511 5.37 -12.04 26.22
N GLY A 512 4.41 -12.80 26.74
CA GLY A 512 3.47 -12.33 27.77
C GLY A 512 2.43 -11.32 27.26
N LEU A 513 2.19 -11.27 25.94
CA LEU A 513 1.29 -10.32 25.29
C LEU A 513 -0.09 -10.95 25.06
N ASP A 514 -1.14 -10.24 25.49
CA ASP A 514 -2.53 -10.68 25.26
C ASP A 514 -3.03 -10.27 23.87
N LEU A 515 -3.37 -11.24 23.06
CA LEU A 515 -3.94 -11.03 21.73
C LEU A 515 -5.27 -10.26 21.79
N GLY A 516 -6.06 -10.50 22.85
CA GLY A 516 -7.35 -9.83 23.07
C GLY A 516 -7.21 -8.33 23.25
N PHE A 517 -6.15 -7.90 23.95
CA PHE A 517 -5.83 -6.49 24.15
C PHE A 517 -5.62 -5.77 22.81
N TYR A 518 -4.90 -6.37 21.87
CA TYR A 518 -4.59 -5.75 20.57
C TYR A 518 -5.76 -5.79 19.59
N LEU A 519 -6.60 -6.85 19.62
CA LEU A 519 -7.56 -7.12 18.55
C LEU A 519 -9.02 -6.84 18.92
N PHE A 520 -9.45 -7.23 20.15
CA PHE A 520 -10.88 -7.39 20.41
C PHE A 520 -11.50 -6.30 21.30
N ARG A 521 -10.75 -5.29 21.69
CA ARG A 521 -11.28 -4.14 22.41
C ARG A 521 -11.57 -2.95 21.48
N GLU A 522 -12.61 -2.20 21.76
CA GLU A 522 -12.78 -0.86 21.22
C GLU A 522 -11.81 0.08 21.93
N ARG A 523 -11.09 0.91 21.18
CA ARG A 523 -10.13 1.88 21.72
C ARG A 523 -10.85 3.14 22.12
N GLY A 524 -10.42 3.77 23.21
CA GLY A 524 -10.96 5.04 23.67
C GLY A 524 -10.75 6.18 22.68
N ARG A 525 -11.72 7.10 22.59
CA ARG A 525 -11.60 8.25 21.66
C ARG A 525 -10.42 9.16 22.00
N ASP A 526 -10.09 9.26 23.29
CA ASP A 526 -8.98 10.09 23.79
C ASP A 526 -7.71 9.29 24.03
N GLU A 527 -7.74 7.97 23.81
CA GLU A 527 -6.60 7.08 23.94
C GLU A 527 -5.48 7.52 22.98
N VAL A 528 -4.24 7.50 23.47
CA VAL A 528 -3.03 7.63 22.64
C VAL A 528 -2.82 6.30 21.95
N LEU A 529 -2.92 6.30 20.63
CA LEU A 529 -2.77 5.10 19.82
C LEU A 529 -1.29 4.88 19.45
N PRO A 530 -0.84 3.63 19.24
CA PRO A 530 0.55 3.34 18.91
C PRO A 530 1.09 4.14 17.70
N TRP A 531 0.25 4.45 16.76
CA TRP A 531 0.60 5.24 15.57
C TRP A 531 0.41 6.76 15.71
N ASP A 532 -0.04 7.26 16.88
CA ASP A 532 -0.17 8.71 17.12
C ASP A 532 1.18 9.43 17.19
N ILE A 533 2.29 8.70 17.23
CA ILE A 533 3.62 9.23 16.98
C ILE A 533 3.77 9.86 15.59
N LEU A 534 2.93 9.46 14.64
CA LEU A 534 2.93 9.96 13.28
C LEU A 534 1.91 11.10 13.10
N ASP A 535 2.27 12.09 12.28
CA ASP A 535 1.34 13.10 11.78
C ASP A 535 1.13 12.94 10.28
N ASN A 536 -0.02 12.39 9.90
CA ASN A 536 -0.40 12.23 8.49
C ASN A 536 -1.14 13.46 7.93
N GLY A 537 -1.31 14.53 8.72
CA GLY A 537 -1.98 15.76 8.36
C GLY A 537 -3.52 15.71 8.45
N VAL A 538 -4.12 14.53 8.70
CA VAL A 538 -5.57 14.42 8.90
C VAL A 538 -5.89 14.58 10.38
N SER A 539 -6.79 15.52 10.73
CA SER A 539 -7.13 15.77 12.12
C SER A 539 -7.89 14.60 12.76
N LYS A 540 -7.54 14.27 14.02
CA LYS A 540 -8.24 13.25 14.83
C LYS A 540 -9.75 13.55 14.91
N ALA A 541 -10.12 14.81 15.07
CA ALA A 541 -11.51 15.26 15.09
C ALA A 541 -12.27 14.93 13.78
N TYR A 542 -11.60 14.97 12.62
CA TYR A 542 -12.22 14.55 11.37
C TYR A 542 -12.49 13.04 11.34
N PHE A 543 -11.53 12.22 11.74
CA PHE A 543 -11.73 10.76 11.82
C PHE A 543 -12.89 10.40 12.77
N LEU A 544 -12.98 11.03 13.94
CA LEU A 544 -14.07 10.80 14.90
C LEU A 544 -15.43 11.18 14.33
N ARG A 545 -15.54 12.33 13.64
CA ARG A 545 -16.79 12.71 12.95
C ARG A 545 -17.20 11.70 11.88
N GLU A 546 -16.25 11.16 11.14
CA GLU A 546 -16.53 10.12 10.13
C GLU A 546 -16.92 8.78 10.78
N LEU A 547 -16.34 8.43 11.93
CA LEU A 547 -16.76 7.28 12.72
C LEU A 547 -18.22 7.45 13.22
N ASP A 548 -18.59 8.63 13.73
CA ASP A 548 -19.97 8.89 14.17
C ASP A 548 -20.98 8.81 13.02
N LYS A 549 -20.63 9.33 11.84
CA LYS A 549 -21.46 9.20 10.64
C LYS A 549 -21.60 7.73 10.18
N SER A 550 -20.59 6.90 10.39
CA SER A 550 -20.71 5.47 10.08
C SER A 550 -21.76 4.79 10.95
N ARG A 551 -21.82 5.13 12.24
CA ARG A 551 -22.81 4.61 13.20
C ARG A 551 -24.25 5.01 12.85
N THR A 552 -24.42 6.15 12.18
CA THR A 552 -25.73 6.69 11.76
C THR A 552 -25.99 6.50 10.26
N GLU A 553 -25.19 5.69 9.57
CA GLU A 553 -25.32 5.33 8.15
C GLU A 553 -25.33 6.53 7.17
N HIS A 554 -24.70 7.64 7.56
CA HIS A 554 -24.67 8.85 6.73
C HIS A 554 -23.48 8.89 5.80
N PHE A 555 -23.72 9.22 4.54
CA PHE A 555 -22.65 9.48 3.58
C PHE A 555 -21.90 10.78 3.91
N SER A 556 -20.63 10.79 3.56
CA SER A 556 -19.80 11.99 3.47
C SER A 556 -19.48 12.28 2.00
N PRO A 557 -19.40 13.55 1.59
CA PRO A 557 -19.01 13.88 0.22
C PRO A 557 -17.55 13.46 -0.04
N HIS A 558 -17.21 13.25 -1.31
CA HIS A 558 -15.83 13.02 -1.75
C HIS A 558 -14.91 14.20 -1.38
N CYS A 559 -13.60 13.98 -1.41
CA CYS A 559 -12.63 15.06 -1.32
C CYS A 559 -12.87 16.03 -2.48
N PRO A 560 -12.98 17.35 -2.22
CA PRO A 560 -13.21 18.31 -3.29
C PRO A 560 -11.98 18.55 -4.17
N GLU A 561 -10.80 18.08 -3.76
CA GLU A 561 -9.54 18.26 -4.47
C GLU A 561 -9.20 19.72 -4.78
N VAL A 562 -9.47 20.61 -3.84
CA VAL A 562 -9.24 22.06 -4.00
C VAL A 562 -8.22 22.57 -3.00
N GLN A 563 -7.37 23.47 -3.45
CA GLN A 563 -6.40 24.16 -2.61
C GLN A 563 -7.11 24.98 -1.52
N GLY A 564 -6.55 25.00 -0.30
CA GLY A 564 -7.10 25.73 0.82
C GLY A 564 -8.31 25.10 1.51
N CYS A 565 -8.67 23.84 1.16
CA CYS A 565 -9.71 23.09 1.86
C CYS A 565 -9.25 22.76 3.29
N ILE A 566 -10.08 23.10 4.29
CA ILE A 566 -9.82 22.85 5.72
C ILE A 566 -10.58 21.64 6.27
N ARG A 567 -11.30 20.88 5.45
CA ARG A 567 -12.23 19.84 5.89
C ARG A 567 -11.61 18.76 6.75
N CYS A 568 -10.48 18.20 6.30
CA CYS A 568 -9.75 17.13 7.02
C CYS A 568 -8.43 17.61 7.63
N GLY A 569 -7.90 18.77 7.21
CA GLY A 569 -6.64 19.35 7.67
C GLY A 569 -5.47 19.28 6.67
N VAL A 570 -5.57 18.47 5.62
CA VAL A 570 -4.41 18.14 4.75
C VAL A 570 -4.08 19.25 3.73
N CYS A 571 -5.07 19.96 3.19
CA CYS A 571 -4.90 20.81 1.99
C CYS A 571 -4.74 22.29 2.31
N LEU A 572 -3.90 22.65 3.28
CA LEU A 572 -3.83 24.04 3.71
C LEU A 572 -3.10 24.95 2.69
N GLU A 573 -2.03 24.49 2.04
CA GLU A 573 -1.19 25.37 1.19
C GLU A 573 -0.43 24.62 0.07
N THR A 574 -1.03 23.61 -0.55
CA THR A 574 -0.29 22.77 -1.49
C THR A 574 -0.67 23.00 -2.94
N PRO A 575 0.23 23.50 -3.79
CA PRO A 575 -0.02 23.65 -5.21
C PRO A 575 -0.06 22.28 -5.91
N ASN A 576 -1.15 22.01 -6.61
CA ASN A 576 -1.25 20.86 -7.51
C ASN A 576 -1.86 21.34 -8.84
N PRO A 577 -1.20 21.14 -9.98
CA PRO A 577 -1.70 21.60 -11.27
C PRO A 577 -3.04 20.95 -11.68
N LEU A 578 -3.38 19.80 -11.09
CA LEU A 578 -4.64 19.11 -11.34
C LEU A 578 -5.76 19.45 -10.34
N TYR A 579 -5.54 20.38 -9.40
CA TYR A 579 -6.61 20.84 -8.51
C TYR A 579 -7.72 21.55 -9.28
N ARG A 580 -8.94 21.24 -8.91
CA ARG A 580 -10.12 21.90 -9.43
C ARG A 580 -10.14 23.38 -8.99
N LEU A 581 -10.45 24.27 -9.92
CA LEU A 581 -10.53 25.71 -9.63
C LEU A 581 -11.75 26.02 -8.73
N PRO A 582 -11.67 27.07 -7.88
CA PRO A 582 -12.78 27.49 -7.01
C PRO A 582 -14.12 27.66 -7.71
N ALA A 583 -14.14 28.15 -8.95
CA ALA A 583 -15.37 28.31 -9.74
C ALA A 583 -16.13 26.99 -10.02
N GLN A 584 -15.49 25.83 -9.83
CA GLN A 584 -16.10 24.51 -10.00
C GLN A 584 -16.80 24.00 -8.71
N TRP A 585 -16.60 24.66 -7.58
CA TRP A 585 -17.11 24.21 -6.27
C TRP A 585 -18.63 24.17 -6.20
N THR A 586 -19.29 25.17 -6.76
CA THR A 586 -20.76 25.26 -6.77
C THR A 586 -21.37 24.08 -7.52
N LYS A 587 -20.73 23.63 -8.61
CA LYS A 587 -21.15 22.45 -9.38
C LYS A 587 -20.95 21.13 -8.63
N LEU A 588 -20.04 21.10 -7.66
CA LEU A 588 -19.69 19.91 -6.88
C LEU A 588 -20.46 19.82 -5.54
N GLY A 589 -21.32 20.80 -5.24
CA GLY A 589 -22.09 20.84 -3.99
C GLY A 589 -21.23 20.94 -2.72
N ILE A 590 -20.04 21.56 -2.79
CA ILE A 590 -19.12 21.70 -1.66
C ILE A 590 -19.61 22.83 -0.75
N PRO A 591 -19.90 22.55 0.54
CA PRO A 591 -20.32 23.60 1.46
C PRO A 591 -19.22 24.65 1.66
N PRO A 592 -19.54 25.96 1.60
CA PRO A 592 -18.56 27.05 1.78
C PRO A 592 -17.77 26.97 3.10
N ARG A 593 -18.37 26.39 4.15
CA ARG A 593 -17.73 26.20 5.47
C ARG A 593 -16.46 25.33 5.46
N TYR A 594 -16.19 24.59 4.38
CA TYR A 594 -14.98 23.76 4.23
C TYR A 594 -13.83 24.48 3.55
N LEU A 595 -14.03 25.73 3.21
CA LEU A 595 -13.03 26.54 2.53
C LEU A 595 -12.53 27.61 3.51
N LYS A 596 -11.21 27.77 3.64
CA LYS A 596 -10.71 29.03 4.19
C LYS A 596 -11.27 30.14 3.30
N SER A 597 -11.89 31.14 3.91
CA SER A 597 -12.21 32.36 3.18
C SER A 597 -10.94 32.79 2.44
N VAL A 598 -10.98 32.77 1.13
CA VAL A 598 -9.94 33.42 0.31
C VAL A 598 -10.07 34.88 0.70
N VAL A 599 -9.29 35.33 1.67
CA VAL A 599 -9.11 36.75 1.92
C VAL A 599 -8.53 37.26 0.61
N SER A 600 -9.37 38.01 -0.09
CA SER A 600 -8.98 38.78 -1.24
C SER A 600 -7.77 39.62 -0.87
N SER A 601 -6.59 39.18 -1.24
CA SER A 601 -5.47 40.08 -1.45
C SER A 601 -5.71 40.71 -2.79
N SER A 602 -6.45 41.84 -2.76
CA SER A 602 -6.46 42.86 -3.79
C SER A 602 -5.06 43.40 -3.98
#